data_9988173ac83c4794183d243677b4202c
#
_entry.id   9988173ac83c4794183d243677b4202c
#
_cell.length_a   1.000
_cell.length_b   1.000
_cell.length_c   1.000
_cell.angle_alpha   90.00
_cell.angle_beta   90.00
_cell.angle_gamma   90.00
#
_symmetry.space_group_name_H-M   'P 1'
#
loop_
_entity.id
_entity.type
_entity.pdbx_description
1 polymer ?
#
loop_
_entity_poly.entity_id
_entity_poly.type
_entity_poly.pdbx_seq_one_letter_code
_entity_poly.pdbx_strand_id
1 'polypeptide(L)'
;MRAGRISVSTRAFEVVDVATPDAGVGQVRIKVGAAGVCLSDVHFLEGILSPGYLEGDHVTLGHEVAGTIDQVGAGVTTSSVGDRVVVIAGERNANQQITTMGFDYDGGWAEYVVTKAELVAKIPDALAFEQAAIIPDAVSTPWAAITSTGKVVAGERVAVFGIGGLGIHAVQLLKIIGAFVIAIDPREDARANALARGANFAFAPDDVDLKKHRGLHAVFDFAGVSPVRKQALSMLGEQGRLVIVGIANEPIVIPNDMAFTYMRTQIMGHYGSEAHHVTELIELAASGRLDLSHSISEILPLESARDALDKLANKVGNPIRIVLKP
;
A
#
# COMPACT_ATOMS: atom_id res chain seq x y z
N MET A 1 -12.81 -17.95 16.64
CA MET A 1 -11.67 -17.75 15.75
C MET A 1 -10.63 -16.84 16.39
N ARG A 2 -9.35 -17.02 16.04
CA ARG A 2 -8.27 -16.11 16.46
C ARG A 2 -8.32 -14.83 15.63
N ALA A 3 -8.07 -13.67 16.27
CA ALA A 3 -8.03 -12.37 15.60
C ALA A 3 -7.06 -11.39 16.31
N GLY A 4 -6.27 -10.64 15.55
CA GLY A 4 -5.37 -9.60 16.03
C GLY A 4 -6.09 -8.27 16.14
N ARG A 5 -6.42 -7.85 17.36
CA ARG A 5 -7.26 -6.70 17.66
C ARG A 5 -6.53 -5.59 18.39
N ILE A 6 -6.88 -4.36 18.07
CA ILE A 6 -6.42 -3.16 18.79
C ILE A 6 -7.60 -2.50 19.50
N SER A 7 -7.36 -2.02 20.75
CA SER A 7 -8.24 -1.06 21.42
C SER A 7 -7.84 0.35 20.98
N VAL A 8 -8.78 1.13 20.48
CA VAL A 8 -8.51 2.49 19.99
C VAL A 8 -8.16 3.44 21.14
N SER A 9 -8.81 3.28 22.28
CA SER A 9 -8.61 4.15 23.44
C SER A 9 -7.27 3.91 24.16
N THR A 10 -6.81 2.65 24.25
CA THR A 10 -5.58 2.28 24.97
C THR A 10 -4.39 2.00 24.06
N ARG A 11 -4.62 1.80 22.76
CA ARG A 11 -3.62 1.33 21.76
C ARG A 11 -3.03 -0.05 22.10
N ALA A 12 -3.66 -0.80 22.97
CA ALA A 12 -3.27 -2.17 23.28
C ALA A 12 -3.63 -3.09 22.09
N PHE A 13 -2.66 -3.86 21.64
CA PHE A 13 -2.85 -4.86 20.60
C PHE A 13 -2.65 -6.26 21.16
N GLU A 14 -3.61 -7.15 20.90
CA GLU A 14 -3.57 -8.54 21.35
C GLU A 14 -4.17 -9.46 20.28
N VAL A 15 -3.69 -10.72 20.24
CA VAL A 15 -4.31 -11.79 19.47
C VAL A 15 -5.26 -12.56 20.41
N VAL A 16 -6.54 -12.46 20.14
CA VAL A 16 -7.62 -12.95 21.04
C VAL A 16 -8.58 -13.89 20.32
N ASP A 17 -9.35 -14.64 21.08
CA ASP A 17 -10.48 -15.40 20.57
C ASP A 17 -11.73 -14.54 20.46
N VAL A 18 -12.33 -14.52 19.29
CA VAL A 18 -13.60 -13.85 19.00
C VAL A 18 -14.58 -14.79 18.30
N ALA A 19 -15.85 -14.45 18.28
CA ALA A 19 -16.85 -15.18 17.51
C ALA A 19 -16.48 -15.14 16.02
N THR A 20 -16.65 -16.28 15.33
CA THR A 20 -16.51 -16.31 13.87
C THR A 20 -17.69 -15.57 13.24
N PRO A 21 -17.47 -14.54 12.41
CA PRO A 21 -18.58 -13.80 11.81
C PRO A 21 -19.28 -14.63 10.73
N ASP A 22 -20.58 -14.39 10.53
CA ASP A 22 -21.34 -14.95 9.40
C ASP A 22 -21.53 -13.90 8.30
N ALA A 23 -21.53 -14.36 7.04
CA ALA A 23 -21.79 -13.50 5.90
C ALA A 23 -23.27 -13.09 5.87
N GLY A 24 -23.53 -11.80 6.02
CA GLY A 24 -24.85 -11.19 5.87
C GLY A 24 -25.30 -11.05 4.43
N VAL A 25 -26.44 -10.37 4.22
CA VAL A 25 -26.98 -10.09 2.86
C VAL A 25 -25.97 -9.26 2.07
N GLY A 26 -25.63 -9.69 0.86
CA GLY A 26 -24.67 -9.02 -0.02
C GLY A 26 -23.20 -9.19 0.37
N GLN A 27 -22.90 -9.99 1.39
CA GLN A 27 -21.55 -10.21 1.91
C GLN A 27 -21.01 -11.61 1.58
N VAL A 28 -19.70 -11.74 1.65
CA VAL A 28 -18.97 -13.01 1.63
C VAL A 28 -18.09 -13.11 2.87
N ARG A 29 -17.94 -14.35 3.39
CA ARG A 29 -16.92 -14.64 4.38
C ARG A 29 -15.74 -15.31 3.67
N ILE A 30 -14.56 -14.88 4.02
CA ILE A 30 -13.31 -15.36 3.46
C ILE A 30 -12.53 -16.05 4.56
N LYS A 31 -12.14 -17.30 4.34
CA LYS A 31 -11.09 -17.95 5.12
C LYS A 31 -9.77 -17.33 4.67
N VAL A 32 -9.12 -16.61 5.57
CA VAL A 32 -7.90 -15.88 5.26
C VAL A 32 -6.75 -16.86 5.00
N GLY A 33 -6.11 -16.71 3.87
CA GLY A 33 -4.92 -17.47 3.48
C GLY A 33 -3.62 -16.71 3.75
N ALA A 34 -3.70 -15.38 3.67
CA ALA A 34 -2.59 -14.47 3.95
C ALA A 34 -3.10 -13.05 4.20
N ALA A 35 -2.46 -12.33 5.12
CA ALA A 35 -2.72 -10.92 5.40
C ALA A 35 -1.41 -10.13 5.52
N GLY A 36 -1.26 -9.02 4.79
CA GLY A 36 -0.07 -8.17 4.85
C GLY A 36 -0.01 -7.31 6.11
N VAL A 37 1.21 -6.88 6.46
CA VAL A 37 1.49 -5.94 7.54
C VAL A 37 2.00 -4.64 6.92
N CYS A 38 1.28 -3.55 7.14
CA CYS A 38 1.57 -2.23 6.58
C CYS A 38 2.10 -1.27 7.66
N LEU A 39 2.85 -0.26 7.26
CA LEU A 39 3.30 0.78 8.18
C LEU A 39 2.12 1.60 8.75
N SER A 40 0.99 1.65 8.06
CA SER A 40 -0.24 2.26 8.57
C SER A 40 -0.80 1.53 9.80
N ASP A 41 -0.59 0.21 9.94
CA ASP A 41 -0.95 -0.54 11.15
C ASP A 41 -0.07 -0.10 12.33
N VAL A 42 1.22 0.15 12.09
CA VAL A 42 2.15 0.72 13.08
C VAL A 42 1.70 2.13 13.46
N HIS A 43 1.39 2.98 12.50
CA HIS A 43 0.89 4.34 12.75
C HIS A 43 -0.42 4.34 13.54
N PHE A 44 -1.25 3.31 13.37
CA PHE A 44 -2.45 3.14 14.18
C PHE A 44 -2.11 2.83 15.65
N LEU A 45 -1.17 1.89 15.87
CA LEU A 45 -0.68 1.60 17.22
C LEU A 45 -0.09 2.84 17.93
N GLU A 46 0.69 3.62 17.18
CA GLU A 46 1.36 4.83 17.68
C GLU A 46 0.42 6.03 17.86
N GLY A 47 -0.85 5.91 17.42
CA GLY A 47 -1.84 6.99 17.50
C GLY A 47 -1.64 8.11 16.48
N ILE A 48 -0.77 7.93 15.50
CA ILE A 48 -0.57 8.84 14.35
C ILE A 48 -1.80 8.79 13.44
N LEU A 49 -2.34 7.60 13.24
CA LEU A 49 -3.61 7.37 12.57
C LEU A 49 -4.69 6.93 13.57
N SER A 50 -5.91 7.31 13.30
CA SER A 50 -7.09 6.88 14.06
C SER A 50 -8.24 6.63 13.11
N PRO A 51 -9.13 5.64 13.40
CA PRO A 51 -10.32 5.41 12.60
C PRO A 51 -11.24 6.61 12.66
N GLY A 52 -11.88 6.91 11.53
CA GLY A 52 -12.83 8.01 11.44
C GLY A 52 -14.28 7.60 11.74
N TYR A 53 -14.58 6.31 11.55
CA TYR A 53 -15.97 5.84 11.51
C TYR A 53 -16.17 4.50 12.24
N LEU A 54 -15.20 4.07 13.07
CA LEU A 54 -15.30 2.83 13.84
C LEU A 54 -16.43 2.93 14.88
N GLU A 55 -17.29 1.93 14.93
CA GLU A 55 -18.25 1.74 15.99
C GLU A 55 -17.62 0.94 17.14
N GLY A 56 -17.55 1.54 18.33
CA GLY A 56 -16.93 0.93 19.52
C GLY A 56 -15.45 1.24 19.66
N ASP A 57 -14.75 0.43 20.48
CA ASP A 57 -13.35 0.67 20.86
C ASP A 57 -12.35 -0.32 20.26
N HIS A 58 -12.81 -1.43 19.69
CA HIS A 58 -11.93 -2.50 19.23
C HIS A 58 -12.14 -2.79 17.75
N VAL A 59 -11.03 -2.94 17.01
CA VAL A 59 -11.05 -3.38 15.61
C VAL A 59 -9.98 -4.45 15.37
N THR A 60 -10.30 -5.44 14.55
CA THR A 60 -9.33 -6.38 13.99
C THR A 60 -8.53 -5.67 12.91
N LEU A 61 -7.18 -5.66 13.00
CA LEU A 61 -6.33 -5.03 12.00
C LEU A 61 -6.27 -5.81 10.67
N GLY A 62 -5.57 -5.26 9.70
CA GLY A 62 -5.24 -5.89 8.42
C GLY A 62 -6.17 -5.50 7.28
N HIS A 63 -5.64 -4.70 6.37
CA HIS A 63 -6.29 -4.20 5.16
C HIS A 63 -5.70 -4.78 3.87
N GLU A 64 -4.73 -5.66 3.96
CA GLU A 64 -4.11 -6.40 2.86
C GLU A 64 -4.47 -7.88 3.00
N VAL A 65 -5.50 -8.36 2.31
CA VAL A 65 -6.10 -9.67 2.57
C VAL A 65 -6.28 -10.48 1.30
N ALA A 66 -5.86 -11.75 1.33
CA ALA A 66 -6.19 -12.76 0.34
C ALA A 66 -6.65 -14.06 1.00
N GLY A 67 -7.56 -14.77 0.37
CA GLY A 67 -8.05 -16.03 0.90
C GLY A 67 -9.05 -16.72 -0.02
N THR A 68 -9.81 -17.64 0.56
CA THR A 68 -10.84 -18.41 -0.14
C THR A 68 -12.20 -18.11 0.46
N ILE A 69 -13.18 -17.82 -0.38
CA ILE A 69 -14.58 -17.65 0.07
C ILE A 69 -15.07 -18.97 0.63
N ASP A 70 -15.50 -19.01 1.88
CA ASP A 70 -16.06 -20.19 2.53
C ASP A 70 -17.56 -20.07 2.83
N GLN A 71 -18.11 -18.85 2.81
CA GLN A 71 -19.54 -18.60 2.96
C GLN A 71 -19.99 -17.42 2.06
N VAL A 72 -21.17 -17.59 1.47
CA VAL A 72 -21.78 -16.58 0.61
C VAL A 72 -23.13 -16.19 1.20
N GLY A 73 -23.34 -14.91 1.47
CA GLY A 73 -24.58 -14.38 2.00
C GLY A 73 -25.69 -14.26 0.96
N ALA A 74 -26.91 -14.08 1.43
CA ALA A 74 -28.06 -13.96 0.56
C ALA A 74 -27.92 -12.78 -0.44
N GLY A 75 -28.38 -12.97 -1.68
CA GLY A 75 -28.35 -11.95 -2.73
C GLY A 75 -27.03 -11.83 -3.48
N VAL A 76 -25.96 -12.50 -3.08
CA VAL A 76 -24.69 -12.53 -3.80
C VAL A 76 -24.77 -13.47 -4.99
N THR A 77 -24.44 -12.97 -6.19
CA THR A 77 -24.45 -13.74 -7.45
C THR A 77 -23.11 -13.70 -8.19
N THR A 78 -22.20 -12.85 -7.75
CA THR A 78 -20.88 -12.61 -8.40
C THR A 78 -19.77 -13.49 -7.88
N SER A 79 -19.98 -14.13 -6.73
CA SER A 79 -18.98 -14.91 -5.99
C SER A 79 -19.56 -16.26 -5.55
N SER A 80 -18.70 -17.25 -5.40
CA SER A 80 -19.04 -18.62 -4.99
C SER A 80 -18.10 -19.12 -3.92
N VAL A 81 -18.58 -20.08 -3.10
CA VAL A 81 -17.70 -20.81 -2.18
C VAL A 81 -16.60 -21.52 -2.97
N GLY A 82 -15.36 -21.40 -2.52
CA GLY A 82 -14.17 -21.91 -3.19
C GLY A 82 -13.44 -20.87 -4.07
N ASP A 83 -14.05 -19.74 -4.39
CA ASP A 83 -13.36 -18.67 -5.13
C ASP A 83 -12.18 -18.17 -4.32
N ARG A 84 -11.02 -18.08 -4.97
CA ARG A 84 -9.81 -17.43 -4.44
C ARG A 84 -9.86 -15.95 -4.73
N VAL A 85 -9.71 -15.13 -3.71
CA VAL A 85 -9.94 -13.68 -3.81
C VAL A 85 -8.92 -12.86 -3.03
N VAL A 86 -8.81 -11.57 -3.41
CA VAL A 86 -8.26 -10.49 -2.58
C VAL A 86 -9.38 -9.55 -2.19
N VAL A 87 -9.20 -8.84 -1.08
CA VAL A 87 -10.15 -7.83 -0.59
C VAL A 87 -9.68 -6.43 -0.97
N ILE A 88 -10.56 -5.65 -1.56
CA ILE A 88 -10.36 -4.22 -1.82
C ILE A 88 -10.66 -3.51 -0.51
N ALA A 89 -9.63 -2.97 0.16
CA ALA A 89 -9.72 -2.54 1.55
C ALA A 89 -10.47 -1.22 1.77
N GLY A 90 -10.54 -0.35 0.76
CA GLY A 90 -11.20 0.95 0.84
C GLY A 90 -12.56 0.97 0.14
N GLU A 91 -13.55 1.53 0.80
CA GLU A 91 -14.87 1.77 0.20
C GLU A 91 -15.41 3.16 0.54
N ARG A 92 -16.42 3.60 -0.21
CA ARG A 92 -17.21 4.78 0.18
C ARG A 92 -18.49 4.33 0.86
N ASN A 93 -18.71 4.83 2.07
CA ASN A 93 -19.97 4.60 2.77
C ASN A 93 -21.13 5.40 2.13
N ALA A 94 -22.34 5.26 2.65
CA ALA A 94 -23.53 5.95 2.15
C ALA A 94 -23.40 7.50 2.13
N ASN A 95 -22.52 8.05 2.98
CA ASN A 95 -22.24 9.49 3.07
C ASN A 95 -21.05 9.90 2.17
N GLN A 96 -20.59 9.05 1.27
CA GLN A 96 -19.43 9.27 0.39
C GLN A 96 -18.08 9.42 1.13
N GLN A 97 -18.01 9.01 2.39
CA GLN A 97 -16.81 9.03 3.21
C GLN A 97 -16.02 7.74 2.95
N ILE A 98 -14.71 7.86 2.87
CA ILE A 98 -13.83 6.72 2.70
C ILE A 98 -13.72 5.99 4.05
N THR A 99 -14.09 4.72 4.07
CA THR A 99 -13.88 3.79 5.18
C THR A 99 -12.91 2.71 4.76
N THR A 100 -12.08 2.26 5.69
CA THR A 100 -10.99 1.31 5.41
C THR A 100 -11.09 0.10 6.32
N MET A 101 -11.05 -1.09 5.73
CA MET A 101 -10.91 -2.37 6.45
C MET A 101 -9.69 -2.34 7.36
N GLY A 102 -9.79 -2.91 8.56
CA GLY A 102 -8.71 -2.93 9.53
C GLY A 102 -8.51 -1.60 10.29
N PHE A 103 -9.35 -0.59 9.98
CA PHE A 103 -9.40 0.71 10.66
C PHE A 103 -10.80 1.05 11.12
N ASP A 104 -11.73 1.19 10.18
CA ASP A 104 -13.11 1.61 10.45
C ASP A 104 -14.06 0.43 10.67
N TYR A 105 -13.65 -0.77 10.30
CA TYR A 105 -14.33 -2.05 10.53
C TYR A 105 -13.30 -3.18 10.52
N ASP A 106 -13.71 -4.38 11.03
CA ASP A 106 -12.82 -5.51 11.22
C ASP A 106 -12.10 -5.93 9.95
N GLY A 107 -10.78 -6.15 10.06
CA GLY A 107 -9.87 -6.54 9.01
C GLY A 107 -9.47 -8.01 9.03
N GLY A 108 -8.44 -8.33 8.23
CA GLY A 108 -8.05 -9.70 7.92
C GLY A 108 -6.92 -10.30 8.76
N TRP A 109 -6.47 -9.66 9.84
CA TRP A 109 -5.59 -10.35 10.79
C TRP A 109 -6.41 -11.29 11.68
N ALA A 110 -7.08 -12.22 11.03
CA ALA A 110 -7.97 -13.20 11.63
C ALA A 110 -8.07 -14.45 10.74
N GLU A 111 -8.54 -15.57 11.31
CA GLU A 111 -8.79 -16.77 10.52
C GLU A 111 -9.89 -16.58 9.47
N TYR A 112 -10.85 -15.70 9.73
CA TYR A 112 -11.94 -15.34 8.84
C TYR A 112 -12.21 -13.84 8.85
N VAL A 113 -12.62 -13.31 7.70
CA VAL A 113 -13.09 -11.93 7.55
C VAL A 113 -14.36 -11.90 6.70
N VAL A 114 -15.25 -10.96 7.00
CA VAL A 114 -16.47 -10.71 6.22
C VAL A 114 -16.34 -9.37 5.51
N THR A 115 -16.71 -9.34 4.23
CA THR A 115 -16.75 -8.12 3.44
C THR A 115 -17.90 -8.14 2.44
N LYS A 116 -18.22 -7.01 1.82
CA LYS A 116 -19.18 -6.95 0.72
C LYS A 116 -18.66 -7.73 -0.48
N ALA A 117 -19.54 -8.46 -1.18
CA ALA A 117 -19.15 -9.23 -2.35
C ALA A 117 -18.62 -8.36 -3.51
N GLU A 118 -18.97 -7.08 -3.57
CA GLU A 118 -18.46 -6.13 -4.54
C GLU A 118 -17.01 -5.66 -4.25
N LEU A 119 -16.52 -5.89 -3.03
CA LEU A 119 -15.17 -5.53 -2.60
C LEU A 119 -14.17 -6.69 -2.72
N VAL A 120 -14.50 -7.74 -3.44
CA VAL A 120 -13.56 -8.82 -3.70
C VAL A 120 -13.21 -8.90 -5.17
N ALA A 121 -11.95 -9.18 -5.47
CA ALA A 121 -11.47 -9.50 -6.80
C ALA A 121 -10.91 -10.91 -6.84
N LYS A 122 -11.34 -11.71 -7.85
CA LYS A 122 -10.85 -13.08 -8.03
C LYS A 122 -9.38 -13.09 -8.45
N ILE A 123 -8.64 -14.04 -7.92
CA ILE A 123 -7.24 -14.26 -8.27
C ILE A 123 -7.05 -15.63 -8.93
N PRO A 124 -6.11 -15.76 -9.89
CA PRO A 124 -5.80 -17.03 -10.54
C PRO A 124 -5.18 -18.03 -9.54
N ASP A 125 -5.35 -19.32 -9.82
CA ASP A 125 -4.81 -20.40 -8.97
C ASP A 125 -3.29 -20.34 -8.82
N ALA A 126 -2.59 -19.89 -9.85
CA ALA A 126 -1.12 -19.79 -9.86
C ALA A 126 -0.58 -18.67 -8.97
N LEU A 127 -1.40 -17.68 -8.55
CA LEU A 127 -0.95 -16.59 -7.71
C LEU A 127 -1.05 -16.99 -6.24
N ALA A 128 0.08 -17.05 -5.53
CA ALA A 128 0.13 -17.39 -4.11
C ALA A 128 -0.63 -16.34 -3.27
N PHE A 129 -1.31 -16.77 -2.20
CA PHE A 129 -2.05 -15.83 -1.33
C PHE A 129 -1.16 -14.76 -0.73
N GLU A 130 0.08 -15.07 -0.37
CA GLU A 130 1.04 -14.13 0.20
C GLU A 130 1.37 -12.98 -0.77
N GLN A 131 1.50 -13.30 -2.06
CA GLN A 131 1.72 -12.30 -3.11
C GLN A 131 0.42 -11.54 -3.44
N ALA A 132 -0.70 -12.24 -3.45
CA ALA A 132 -1.99 -11.64 -3.73
C ALA A 132 -2.43 -10.66 -2.63
N ALA A 133 -2.20 -11.00 -1.36
CA ALA A 133 -2.63 -10.20 -0.22
C ALA A 133 -2.09 -8.77 -0.25
N ILE A 134 -0.87 -8.57 -0.73
CA ILE A 134 -0.23 -7.24 -0.77
C ILE A 134 -0.67 -6.37 -1.97
N ILE A 135 -1.39 -6.93 -2.95
CA ILE A 135 -1.84 -6.18 -4.14
C ILE A 135 -2.78 -5.04 -3.77
N PRO A 136 -3.79 -5.22 -2.89
CA PRO A 136 -4.80 -4.18 -2.61
C PRO A 136 -4.28 -2.90 -1.96
N ASP A 137 -3.06 -2.90 -1.38
CA ASP A 137 -2.45 -1.69 -0.81
C ASP A 137 -1.02 -1.48 -1.31
N ALA A 138 -0.07 -2.36 -0.94
CA ALA A 138 1.35 -2.14 -1.22
C ALA A 138 1.67 -1.95 -2.70
N VAL A 139 0.87 -2.51 -3.59
CA VAL A 139 1.07 -2.46 -5.04
C VAL A 139 0.06 -1.51 -5.70
N SER A 140 -1.20 -1.54 -5.27
CA SER A 140 -2.26 -0.74 -5.90
C SER A 140 -2.18 0.75 -5.54
N THR A 141 -1.77 1.10 -4.31
CA THR A 141 -1.56 2.50 -3.93
C THR A 141 -0.51 3.19 -4.81
N PRO A 142 0.72 2.65 -5.00
CA PRO A 142 1.66 3.25 -5.95
C PRO A 142 1.17 3.17 -7.40
N TRP A 143 0.43 2.13 -7.82
CA TRP A 143 -0.14 2.06 -9.17
C TRP A 143 -1.11 3.21 -9.43
N ALA A 144 -2.05 3.43 -8.53
CA ALA A 144 -3.00 4.53 -8.60
C ALA A 144 -2.31 5.91 -8.51
N ALA A 145 -1.28 6.04 -7.66
CA ALA A 145 -0.47 7.26 -7.61
C ALA A 145 0.17 7.57 -8.96
N ILE A 146 0.70 6.55 -9.64
CA ILE A 146 1.40 6.69 -10.93
C ILE A 146 0.41 6.96 -12.07
N THR A 147 -0.65 6.14 -12.18
CA THR A 147 -1.54 6.15 -13.35
C THR A 147 -2.65 7.18 -13.26
N SER A 148 -3.29 7.32 -12.11
CA SER A 148 -4.47 8.18 -11.93
C SER A 148 -4.10 9.58 -11.46
N THR A 149 -3.19 9.73 -10.48
CA THR A 149 -2.81 11.03 -9.95
C THR A 149 -1.64 11.64 -10.75
N GLY A 150 -0.52 10.93 -10.83
CA GLY A 150 0.67 11.38 -11.53
C GLY A 150 0.55 11.33 -13.06
N LYS A 151 -0.32 10.48 -13.59
CA LYS A 151 -0.57 10.29 -15.04
C LYS A 151 0.72 10.11 -15.84
N VAL A 152 1.60 9.26 -15.31
CA VAL A 152 2.90 8.99 -15.94
C VAL A 152 2.72 8.19 -17.22
N VAL A 153 3.44 8.59 -18.25
CA VAL A 153 3.48 7.90 -19.54
C VAL A 153 4.87 7.40 -19.88
N ALA A 154 4.96 6.48 -20.83
CA ALA A 154 6.24 5.94 -21.31
C ALA A 154 7.18 7.06 -21.78
N GLY A 155 8.46 6.93 -21.44
CA GLY A 155 9.51 7.91 -21.78
C GLY A 155 9.66 9.06 -20.80
N GLU A 156 8.74 9.26 -19.85
CA GLU A 156 8.91 10.27 -18.80
C GLU A 156 10.07 9.92 -17.87
N ARG A 157 10.76 10.93 -17.37
CA ARG A 157 11.81 10.82 -16.34
C ARG A 157 11.19 11.08 -14.97
N VAL A 158 11.28 10.09 -14.09
CA VAL A 158 10.57 10.08 -12.81
C VAL A 158 11.53 9.77 -11.68
N ALA A 159 11.38 10.41 -10.53
CA ALA A 159 12.05 10.04 -9.30
C ALA A 159 11.08 9.45 -8.27
N VAL A 160 11.56 8.48 -7.50
CA VAL A 160 10.85 7.85 -6.38
C VAL A 160 11.69 8.04 -5.12
N PHE A 161 11.16 8.77 -4.16
CA PHE A 161 11.75 8.93 -2.83
C PHE A 161 11.12 7.96 -1.84
N GLY A 162 11.97 7.24 -1.12
CA GLY A 162 11.55 6.23 -0.15
C GLY A 162 11.27 4.88 -0.81
N ILE A 163 12.28 4.02 -0.83
CA ILE A 163 12.22 2.67 -1.43
C ILE A 163 11.90 1.65 -0.33
N GLY A 164 10.75 1.86 0.32
CA GLY A 164 10.13 0.94 1.27
C GLY A 164 9.07 0.06 0.60
N GLY A 165 8.10 -0.42 1.41
CA GLY A 165 7.05 -1.34 0.96
C GLY A 165 6.20 -0.87 -0.23
N LEU A 166 5.96 0.45 -0.38
CA LEU A 166 5.26 1.02 -1.52
C LEU A 166 6.22 1.45 -2.63
N GLY A 167 7.30 2.16 -2.27
CA GLY A 167 8.21 2.76 -3.24
C GLY A 167 8.96 1.74 -4.11
N ILE A 168 9.26 0.56 -3.59
CA ILE A 168 9.86 -0.51 -4.39
C ILE A 168 8.91 -1.00 -5.50
N HIS A 169 7.61 -1.10 -5.20
CA HIS A 169 6.59 -1.44 -6.18
C HIS A 169 6.40 -0.29 -7.18
N ALA A 170 6.46 0.98 -6.73
CA ALA A 170 6.45 2.14 -7.64
C ALA A 170 7.58 2.06 -8.68
N VAL A 171 8.80 1.71 -8.27
CA VAL A 171 9.93 1.52 -9.19
C VAL A 171 9.61 0.45 -10.24
N GLN A 172 9.12 -0.70 -9.84
CA GLN A 172 8.79 -1.80 -10.73
C GLN A 172 7.65 -1.43 -11.69
N LEU A 173 6.60 -0.79 -11.19
CA LEU A 173 5.44 -0.37 -11.98
C LEU A 173 5.78 0.72 -12.99
N LEU A 174 6.59 1.71 -12.60
CA LEU A 174 7.11 2.73 -13.51
C LEU A 174 7.95 2.10 -14.63
N LYS A 175 8.73 1.07 -14.31
CA LYS A 175 9.48 0.31 -15.33
C LYS A 175 8.56 -0.41 -16.30
N ILE A 176 7.45 -0.99 -15.82
CA ILE A 176 6.43 -1.66 -16.67
C ILE A 176 5.78 -0.64 -17.62
N ILE A 177 5.53 0.59 -17.17
CA ILE A 177 5.02 1.69 -18.01
C ILE A 177 6.04 2.11 -19.06
N GLY A 178 7.34 1.93 -18.83
CA GLY A 178 8.42 2.39 -19.70
C GLY A 178 8.96 3.76 -19.35
N ALA A 179 8.84 4.21 -18.10
CA ALA A 179 9.46 5.42 -17.59
C ALA A 179 10.95 5.23 -17.33
N PHE A 180 11.71 6.34 -17.33
CA PHE A 180 13.08 6.39 -16.84
C PHE A 180 13.06 6.69 -15.35
N VAL A 181 13.50 5.74 -14.52
CA VAL A 181 13.28 5.74 -13.08
C VAL A 181 14.56 6.04 -12.30
N ILE A 182 14.50 7.00 -11.40
CA ILE A 182 15.55 7.35 -10.44
C ILE A 182 15.02 7.04 -9.04
N ALA A 183 15.65 6.09 -8.34
CA ALA A 183 15.29 5.73 -6.97
C ALA A 183 16.15 6.51 -5.96
N ILE A 184 15.54 7.00 -4.88
CA ILE A 184 16.25 7.77 -3.86
C ILE A 184 15.88 7.24 -2.48
N ASP A 185 16.87 6.69 -1.76
CA ASP A 185 16.70 6.17 -0.40
C ASP A 185 18.05 6.28 0.35
N PRO A 186 18.08 6.63 1.64
CA PRO A 186 19.32 6.67 2.41
C PRO A 186 19.97 5.30 2.58
N ARG A 187 19.19 4.20 2.56
CA ARG A 187 19.68 2.84 2.79
C ARG A 187 20.27 2.25 1.51
N GLU A 188 21.45 1.66 1.62
CA GLU A 188 22.17 1.07 0.49
C GLU A 188 21.44 -0.16 -0.09
N ASP A 189 20.92 -1.03 0.77
CA ASP A 189 20.18 -2.22 0.39
C ASP A 189 18.87 -1.88 -0.35
N ALA A 190 18.17 -0.83 0.06
CA ALA A 190 16.98 -0.34 -0.64
C ALA A 190 17.33 0.17 -2.05
N ARG A 191 18.45 0.88 -2.19
CA ARG A 191 18.97 1.33 -3.50
C ARG A 191 19.36 0.15 -4.39
N ALA A 192 20.05 -0.85 -3.85
CA ALA A 192 20.39 -2.07 -4.57
C ALA A 192 19.14 -2.82 -5.04
N ASN A 193 18.14 -2.94 -4.18
CA ASN A 193 16.83 -3.52 -4.54
C ASN A 193 16.14 -2.73 -5.66
N ALA A 194 16.17 -1.40 -5.63
CA ALA A 194 15.58 -0.58 -6.69
C ALA A 194 16.24 -0.83 -8.04
N LEU A 195 17.56 -0.92 -8.08
CA LEU A 195 18.31 -1.25 -9.32
C LEU A 195 17.92 -2.63 -9.84
N ALA A 196 17.84 -3.63 -8.97
CA ALA A 196 17.42 -4.99 -9.33
C ALA A 196 15.99 -5.04 -9.87
N ARG A 197 15.12 -4.08 -9.49
CA ARG A 197 13.72 -3.95 -9.97
C ARG A 197 13.56 -3.02 -11.17
N GLY A 198 14.67 -2.54 -11.74
CA GLY A 198 14.66 -1.81 -13.00
C GLY A 198 14.75 -0.30 -12.88
N ALA A 199 15.10 0.26 -11.72
CA ALA A 199 15.52 1.65 -11.66
C ALA A 199 16.75 1.86 -12.55
N ASN A 200 16.78 2.97 -13.27
CA ASN A 200 17.92 3.32 -14.12
C ASN A 200 19.10 3.83 -13.29
N PHE A 201 18.79 4.50 -12.19
CA PHE A 201 19.76 4.98 -11.19
C PHE A 201 19.18 4.86 -9.79
N ALA A 202 20.06 4.75 -8.80
CA ALA A 202 19.70 4.81 -7.39
C ALA A 202 20.76 5.62 -6.62
N PHE A 203 20.29 6.60 -5.83
CA PHE A 203 21.14 7.55 -5.11
C PHE A 203 20.75 7.65 -3.64
N ALA A 204 21.73 8.01 -2.80
CA ALA A 204 21.45 8.58 -1.49
C ALA A 204 20.90 10.01 -1.65
N PRO A 205 20.10 10.53 -0.71
CA PRO A 205 19.53 11.88 -0.82
C PRO A 205 20.58 13.00 -0.91
N ASP A 206 21.76 12.80 -0.33
CA ASP A 206 22.89 13.73 -0.30
C ASP A 206 23.94 13.49 -1.40
N ASP A 207 23.72 12.52 -2.27
CA ASP A 207 24.63 12.21 -3.37
C ASP A 207 24.78 13.40 -4.32
N VAL A 208 26.04 13.77 -4.60
CA VAL A 208 26.37 14.91 -5.46
C VAL A 208 25.93 14.71 -6.91
N ASP A 209 25.90 13.46 -7.38
CA ASP A 209 25.50 13.13 -8.74
C ASP A 209 23.99 13.22 -8.96
N LEU A 210 23.20 13.16 -7.88
CA LEU A 210 21.75 13.38 -7.95
C LEU A 210 21.41 14.75 -8.52
N LYS A 211 22.27 15.76 -8.31
CA LYS A 211 22.09 17.11 -8.85
C LYS A 211 22.11 17.18 -10.39
N LYS A 212 22.66 16.16 -11.05
CA LYS A 212 22.69 16.03 -12.52
C LYS A 212 21.32 15.56 -13.07
N HIS A 213 20.45 15.04 -12.20
CA HIS A 213 19.15 14.50 -12.56
C HIS A 213 18.03 15.48 -12.21
N ARG A 214 17.97 16.61 -12.91
CA ARG A 214 16.90 17.61 -12.80
C ARG A 214 16.05 17.63 -14.07
N GLY A 215 15.01 18.45 -14.06
CA GLY A 215 14.07 18.56 -15.17
C GLY A 215 13.17 17.33 -15.27
N LEU A 216 12.77 16.77 -14.13
CA LEU A 216 11.92 15.57 -14.05
C LEU A 216 10.47 15.92 -14.35
N HIS A 217 9.76 14.99 -14.99
CA HIS A 217 8.34 15.10 -15.29
C HIS A 217 7.47 14.84 -14.06
N ALA A 218 7.88 13.87 -13.21
CA ALA A 218 7.19 13.58 -11.97
C ALA A 218 8.18 13.15 -10.88
N VAL A 219 7.80 13.40 -9.63
CA VAL A 219 8.48 12.90 -8.44
C VAL A 219 7.43 12.35 -7.48
N PHE A 220 7.66 11.14 -6.96
CA PHE A 220 6.79 10.50 -5.99
C PHE A 220 7.45 10.48 -4.62
N ASP A 221 6.77 11.01 -3.61
CA ASP A 221 7.19 10.97 -2.20
C ASP A 221 6.46 9.84 -1.47
N PHE A 222 7.12 8.69 -1.30
CA PHE A 222 6.69 7.60 -0.42
C PHE A 222 7.41 7.62 0.92
N ALA A 223 8.38 8.54 1.10
CA ALA A 223 9.15 8.63 2.33
C ALA A 223 8.37 9.31 3.46
N GLY A 224 7.48 10.25 3.12
CA GLY A 224 6.68 10.98 4.07
C GLY A 224 7.50 11.82 5.05
N VAL A 225 8.56 12.47 4.59
CA VAL A 225 9.40 13.35 5.43
C VAL A 225 9.61 14.72 4.76
N SER A 226 9.52 15.79 5.54
CA SER A 226 9.52 17.17 5.02
C SER A 226 10.75 17.54 4.18
N PRO A 227 12.00 17.15 4.53
CA PRO A 227 13.18 17.45 3.72
C PRO A 227 13.10 16.88 2.31
N VAL A 228 12.47 15.71 2.13
CA VAL A 228 12.29 15.07 0.81
C VAL A 228 11.45 15.94 -0.10
N ARG A 229 10.37 16.55 0.39
CA ARG A 229 9.47 17.38 -0.41
C ARG A 229 10.18 18.60 -0.99
N LYS A 230 11.04 19.23 -0.20
CA LYS A 230 11.88 20.36 -0.66
C LYS A 230 12.84 19.93 -1.78
N GLN A 231 13.50 18.79 -1.60
CA GLN A 231 14.41 18.24 -2.60
C GLN A 231 13.65 17.84 -3.86
N ALA A 232 12.53 17.14 -3.73
CA ALA A 232 11.65 16.73 -4.82
C ALA A 232 11.23 17.91 -5.70
N LEU A 233 10.74 18.99 -5.10
CA LEU A 233 10.39 20.23 -5.83
C LEU A 233 11.57 20.80 -6.62
N SER A 234 12.81 20.74 -6.09
CA SER A 234 14.00 21.24 -6.77
C SER A 234 14.44 20.41 -7.97
N MET A 235 13.94 19.20 -8.11
CA MET A 235 14.27 18.27 -9.19
C MET A 235 13.29 18.35 -10.37
N LEU A 236 12.11 18.94 -10.18
CA LEU A 236 11.08 19.03 -11.21
C LEU A 236 11.47 19.96 -12.35
N GLY A 237 11.05 19.61 -13.54
CA GLY A 237 11.08 20.43 -14.73
C GLY A 237 9.83 21.30 -14.88
N GLU A 238 9.69 21.96 -16.04
CA GLU A 238 8.48 22.69 -16.38
C GLU A 238 7.26 21.75 -16.41
N GLN A 239 6.16 22.20 -15.78
CA GLN A 239 4.93 21.41 -15.58
C GLN A 239 5.15 20.09 -14.79
N GLY A 240 6.25 20.00 -14.07
CA GLY A 240 6.58 18.85 -13.26
C GLY A 240 5.58 18.63 -12.11
N ARG A 241 5.37 17.37 -11.74
CA ARG A 241 4.37 16.93 -10.77
C ARG A 241 5.06 16.32 -9.55
N LEU A 242 4.82 16.86 -8.35
CA LEU A 242 5.14 16.20 -7.09
C LEU A 242 3.88 15.49 -6.59
N VAL A 243 3.91 14.17 -6.51
CA VAL A 243 2.85 13.34 -5.94
C VAL A 243 3.26 12.89 -4.54
N ILE A 244 2.51 13.31 -3.54
CA ILE A 244 2.77 13.00 -2.13
C ILE A 244 1.87 11.85 -1.71
N VAL A 245 2.47 10.73 -1.33
CA VAL A 245 1.81 9.51 -0.86
C VAL A 245 2.17 9.26 0.61
N GLY A 246 3.43 9.48 0.99
CA GLY A 246 3.90 9.34 2.36
C GLY A 246 3.35 10.42 3.29
N ILE A 247 2.92 10.01 4.49
CA ILE A 247 2.33 10.90 5.50
C ILE A 247 3.41 11.42 6.44
N ALA A 248 3.51 12.76 6.59
CA ALA A 248 4.46 13.42 7.49
C ALA A 248 3.78 14.23 8.61
N ASN A 249 2.51 14.52 8.47
CA ASN A 249 1.79 15.45 9.38
C ASN A 249 2.53 16.78 9.60
N GLU A 250 3.20 17.29 8.56
CA GLU A 250 4.00 18.52 8.57
C GLU A 250 3.58 19.44 7.42
N PRO A 251 3.76 20.77 7.55
CA PRO A 251 3.46 21.71 6.48
C PRO A 251 4.24 21.43 5.20
N ILE A 252 3.59 21.60 4.06
CA ILE A 252 4.23 21.59 2.75
C ILE A 252 4.73 23.01 2.47
N VAL A 253 6.04 23.18 2.36
CA VAL A 253 6.66 24.50 2.12
C VAL A 253 7.10 24.61 0.66
N ILE A 254 6.67 25.67 0.00
CA ILE A 254 7.14 26.06 -1.34
C ILE A 254 8.30 27.05 -1.15
N PRO A 255 9.58 26.64 -1.40
CA PRO A 255 10.74 27.47 -1.07
C PRO A 255 10.87 28.74 -1.92
N ASN A 256 10.33 28.72 -3.14
CA ASN A 256 10.38 29.82 -4.11
C ASN A 256 9.09 29.81 -4.94
N ASP A 257 8.18 30.71 -4.59
CA ASP A 257 6.87 30.84 -5.24
C ASP A 257 6.98 31.34 -6.69
N MET A 258 7.93 32.23 -6.98
CA MET A 258 8.17 32.71 -8.34
C MET A 258 8.63 31.56 -9.26
N ALA A 259 9.59 30.75 -8.82
CA ALA A 259 10.03 29.58 -9.56
C ALA A 259 8.89 28.55 -9.72
N PHE A 260 8.13 28.28 -8.66
CA PHE A 260 6.97 27.40 -8.67
C PHE A 260 5.93 27.82 -9.70
N THR A 261 5.59 29.12 -9.72
CA THR A 261 4.63 29.70 -10.65
C THR A 261 5.15 29.70 -12.09
N TYR A 262 6.39 30.17 -12.30
CA TYR A 262 7.02 30.22 -13.63
C TYR A 262 7.13 28.83 -14.27
N MET A 263 7.55 27.83 -13.50
CA MET A 263 7.67 26.44 -13.95
C MET A 263 6.33 25.72 -14.04
N ARG A 264 5.23 26.32 -13.57
CA ARG A 264 3.88 25.71 -13.55
C ARG A 264 3.87 24.36 -12.84
N THR A 265 4.67 24.25 -11.77
CA THR A 265 4.82 23.04 -10.96
C THR A 265 3.50 22.67 -10.28
N GLN A 266 3.24 21.39 -10.14
CA GLN A 266 2.05 20.87 -9.47
C GLN A 266 2.44 20.09 -8.23
N ILE A 267 1.65 20.23 -7.15
CA ILE A 267 1.74 19.40 -5.94
C ILE A 267 0.39 18.71 -5.76
N MET A 268 0.40 17.40 -5.68
CA MET A 268 -0.80 16.57 -5.61
C MET A 268 -0.71 15.60 -4.45
N GLY A 269 -1.75 15.52 -3.62
CA GLY A 269 -1.91 14.47 -2.64
C GLY A 269 -2.48 13.21 -3.28
N HIS A 270 -2.08 12.05 -2.76
CA HIS A 270 -2.60 10.77 -3.19
C HIS A 270 -2.89 9.87 -1.98
N TYR A 271 -3.99 9.15 -2.01
CA TYR A 271 -4.40 8.23 -0.96
C TYR A 271 -5.14 7.02 -1.54
N GLY A 272 -4.65 5.80 -1.22
CA GLY A 272 -5.28 4.53 -1.56
C GLY A 272 -5.36 4.22 -3.05
N SER A 273 -6.32 3.39 -3.42
CA SER A 273 -6.57 2.94 -4.79
C SER A 273 -8.05 2.63 -5.00
N GLU A 274 -8.45 2.37 -6.23
CA GLU A 274 -9.80 1.95 -6.61
C GLU A 274 -9.79 0.50 -7.12
N ALA A 275 -10.97 -0.14 -7.16
CA ALA A 275 -11.12 -1.55 -7.53
C ALA A 275 -10.47 -1.92 -8.87
N HIS A 276 -10.58 -1.04 -9.88
CA HIS A 276 -9.99 -1.31 -11.20
C HIS A 276 -8.45 -1.41 -11.15
N HIS A 277 -7.78 -0.64 -10.28
CA HIS A 277 -6.33 -0.73 -10.10
C HIS A 277 -5.91 -2.11 -9.58
N VAL A 278 -6.69 -2.68 -8.66
CA VAL A 278 -6.43 -4.03 -8.12
C VAL A 278 -6.60 -5.08 -9.23
N THR A 279 -7.65 -4.98 -10.03
CA THR A 279 -7.90 -5.90 -11.15
C THR A 279 -6.79 -5.84 -12.21
N GLU A 280 -6.36 -4.63 -12.61
CA GLU A 280 -5.25 -4.44 -13.54
C GLU A 280 -3.95 -5.10 -13.04
N LEU A 281 -3.67 -4.98 -11.74
CA LEU A 281 -2.46 -5.57 -11.13
C LEU A 281 -2.54 -7.08 -11.03
N ILE A 282 -3.71 -7.65 -10.77
CA ILE A 282 -3.92 -9.11 -10.83
C ILE A 282 -3.63 -9.62 -12.23
N GLU A 283 -4.08 -8.93 -13.28
CA GLU A 283 -3.81 -9.28 -14.68
C GLU A 283 -2.32 -9.15 -15.02
N LEU A 284 -1.64 -8.10 -14.54
CA LEU A 284 -0.19 -7.95 -14.71
C LEU A 284 0.58 -9.07 -14.02
N ALA A 285 0.19 -9.47 -12.81
CA ALA A 285 0.80 -10.57 -12.08
C ALA A 285 0.52 -11.93 -12.78
N ALA A 286 -0.73 -12.16 -13.18
CA ALA A 286 -1.14 -13.39 -13.89
C ALA A 286 -0.42 -13.57 -15.22
N SER A 287 -0.15 -12.47 -15.94
CA SER A 287 0.61 -12.50 -17.22
C SER A 287 2.14 -12.57 -17.05
N GLY A 288 2.65 -12.60 -15.81
CA GLY A 288 4.08 -12.60 -15.50
C GLY A 288 4.80 -11.27 -15.77
N ARG A 289 4.07 -10.20 -16.05
CA ARG A 289 4.64 -8.86 -16.25
C ARG A 289 4.99 -8.16 -14.92
N LEU A 290 4.30 -8.53 -13.85
CA LEU A 290 4.55 -8.06 -12.48
C LEU A 290 4.97 -9.26 -11.63
N ASP A 291 6.24 -9.26 -11.19
CA ASP A 291 6.77 -10.29 -10.30
C ASP A 291 6.77 -9.79 -8.84
N LEU A 292 5.95 -10.42 -8.01
CA LEU A 292 5.83 -10.13 -6.57
C LEU A 292 6.57 -11.14 -5.69
N SER A 293 7.28 -12.12 -6.26
CA SER A 293 7.95 -13.19 -5.51
C SER A 293 8.95 -12.68 -4.48
N HIS A 294 9.58 -11.56 -4.79
CA HIS A 294 10.59 -10.94 -3.94
C HIS A 294 10.04 -9.83 -3.02
N SER A 295 8.74 -9.59 -3.04
CA SER A 295 8.11 -8.56 -2.21
C SER A 295 7.88 -9.03 -0.77
N ILE A 296 7.78 -10.35 -0.58
CA ILE A 296 7.56 -10.95 0.74
C ILE A 296 8.90 -11.23 1.41
N SER A 297 9.21 -10.47 2.45
CA SER A 297 10.46 -10.61 3.21
C SER A 297 10.36 -11.70 4.28
N GLU A 298 9.19 -11.87 4.86
CA GLU A 298 8.95 -12.85 5.93
C GLU A 298 7.47 -13.24 5.97
N ILE A 299 7.22 -14.51 6.32
CA ILE A 299 5.87 -15.04 6.58
C ILE A 299 5.85 -15.51 8.02
N LEU A 300 4.92 -15.00 8.82
CA LEU A 300 4.77 -15.28 10.23
C LEU A 300 3.37 -15.80 10.56
N PRO A 301 3.20 -16.63 11.61
CA PRO A 301 1.86 -16.96 12.10
C PRO A 301 1.19 -15.72 12.71
N LEU A 302 -0.15 -15.73 12.77
CA LEU A 302 -0.94 -14.61 13.33
C LEU A 302 -0.53 -14.27 14.76
N GLU A 303 -0.15 -15.25 15.57
CA GLU A 303 0.32 -15.06 16.94
C GLU A 303 1.56 -14.18 17.04
N SER A 304 2.36 -14.11 15.98
CA SER A 304 3.54 -13.26 15.89
C SER A 304 3.26 -11.86 15.31
N ALA A 305 2.00 -11.45 15.19
CA ALA A 305 1.62 -10.16 14.60
C ALA A 305 2.28 -8.98 15.34
N ARG A 306 2.46 -9.07 16.68
CA ARG A 306 3.18 -8.05 17.45
C ARG A 306 4.64 -7.95 17.01
N ASP A 307 5.33 -9.07 16.85
CA ASP A 307 6.72 -9.10 16.38
C ASP A 307 6.83 -8.53 14.95
N ALA A 308 5.86 -8.82 14.09
CA ALA A 308 5.79 -8.26 12.74
C ALA A 308 5.69 -6.73 12.75
N LEU A 309 4.82 -6.17 13.60
CA LEU A 309 4.70 -4.72 13.81
C LEU A 309 6.01 -4.10 14.29
N ASP A 310 6.62 -4.70 15.31
CA ASP A 310 7.87 -4.19 15.90
C ASP A 310 9.04 -4.27 14.90
N LYS A 311 9.14 -5.34 14.10
CA LYS A 311 10.12 -5.46 13.00
C LYS A 311 9.91 -4.38 11.94
N LEU A 312 8.68 -4.13 11.54
CA LEU A 312 8.36 -3.12 10.53
C LEU A 312 8.62 -1.70 11.04
N ALA A 313 8.19 -1.39 12.26
CA ALA A 313 8.42 -0.09 12.91
C ALA A 313 9.92 0.24 13.01
N ASN A 314 10.72 -0.72 13.45
CA ASN A 314 12.16 -0.56 13.66
C ASN A 314 13.01 -0.92 12.43
N LYS A 315 12.39 -1.27 11.30
CA LYS A 315 13.04 -1.67 10.04
C LYS A 315 14.06 -2.80 10.24
N VAL A 316 13.78 -3.74 11.13
CA VAL A 316 14.66 -4.87 11.42
C VAL A 316 14.72 -5.80 10.22
N GLY A 317 15.92 -5.97 9.63
CA GLY A 317 16.11 -6.74 8.40
C GLY A 317 15.58 -6.04 7.13
N ASN A 318 15.23 -4.75 7.22
CA ASN A 318 14.73 -3.94 6.10
C ASN A 318 13.58 -4.61 5.30
N PRO A 319 12.48 -5.01 5.95
CA PRO A 319 11.43 -5.74 5.29
C PRO A 319 10.76 -4.88 4.22
N ILE A 320 10.49 -5.47 3.06
CA ILE A 320 9.61 -4.89 2.03
C ILE A 320 8.17 -5.09 2.48
N ARG A 321 7.78 -6.36 2.70
CA ARG A 321 6.48 -6.72 3.26
C ARG A 321 6.60 -7.96 4.15
N ILE A 322 5.95 -7.91 5.30
CA ILE A 322 5.74 -9.06 6.18
C ILE A 322 4.30 -9.53 5.96
N VAL A 323 4.08 -10.83 5.94
CA VAL A 323 2.76 -11.44 5.74
C VAL A 323 2.45 -12.34 6.93
N LEU A 324 1.23 -12.22 7.45
CA LEU A 324 0.69 -13.10 8.49
C LEU A 324 -0.13 -14.23 7.85
N LYS A 325 0.01 -15.42 8.42
CA LYS A 325 -0.86 -16.57 8.16
C LYS A 325 -1.66 -16.89 9.42
N PRO A 326 -2.96 -16.69 9.40
CA PRO A 326 -3.85 -17.08 10.50
C PRO A 326 -3.99 -18.59 10.63
#